data_ec9a6c368b5b30e703c3431b9093c456
#
_entry.id   ec9a6c368b5b30e703c3431b9093c456
#
_cell.length_a   1.000
_cell.length_b   1.000
_cell.length_c   1.000
_cell.angle_alpha   90.00
_cell.angle_beta   90.00
_cell.angle_gamma   90.00
#
_symmetry.space_group_name_H-M   'P 1'
#
loop_
_entity.id
_entity.type
_entity.pdbx_description
1 polymer ?
#
loop_
_entity_poly.entity_id
_entity_poly.type
_entity_poly.pdbx_seq_one_letter_code
_entity_poly.pdbx_strand_id
1 'polypeptide(L)'
;MINSYASSDDAAVAIAGAQAGADVVRDMYGRRLSRIEKGAGDFATAADVEAEKAILGVIRAARPDDAVLGEEGGQQGAVDAVRQWLVDPLCGTLNYAVGNMLVAVNVALRDGPAAVADPFSGEVFFTDGETARVRHDGADDALLTPTPATRLVDVNLDPPFPGAPGFRAVDLLAHPEFVERFRPRVVSTTLALAWVAAGKRAAYVTDGGDLSGSVHFAAGIALCRAAGCVVTGIDGAPIGAAGRGLVVAADDETHGLLMSMIRSRS
;
A
#
# COMPACT_ATOMS: atom_id res chain seq x y z
N MET A 1 20.34 15.13 21.21
CA MET A 1 18.88 15.10 21.10
C MET A 1 18.44 13.78 21.68
N ILE A 2 17.73 13.79 22.84
CA ILE A 2 17.24 12.58 23.52
C ILE A 2 16.15 11.98 22.64
N ASN A 3 16.22 10.69 22.44
CA ASN A 3 15.41 9.85 21.55
C ASN A 3 13.90 10.07 21.80
N SER A 4 13.27 11.03 21.10
CA SER A 4 11.86 11.40 21.28
C SER A 4 10.88 10.28 20.85
N TYR A 5 11.34 9.31 20.06
CA TYR A 5 10.52 8.22 19.55
C TYR A 5 10.35 7.05 20.55
N ALA A 6 11.20 6.90 21.53
CA ALA A 6 11.13 5.77 22.48
C ALA A 6 9.84 5.74 23.32
N SER A 7 9.17 6.89 23.50
CA SER A 7 7.88 7.02 24.20
C SER A 7 6.69 7.18 23.24
N SER A 8 6.91 7.24 21.93
CA SER A 8 5.85 7.40 20.93
C SER A 8 5.03 6.12 20.80
N ASP A 9 3.75 6.26 20.49
CA ASP A 9 2.93 5.11 20.10
C ASP A 9 3.36 4.55 18.74
N ASP A 10 2.89 3.37 18.38
CA ASP A 10 3.28 2.71 17.14
C ASP A 10 2.74 3.44 15.88
N ALA A 11 1.61 4.14 15.99
CA ALA A 11 1.10 4.96 14.90
C ALA A 11 2.04 6.15 14.63
N ALA A 12 2.53 6.81 15.68
CA ALA A 12 3.51 7.88 15.51
C ALA A 12 4.83 7.38 14.88
N VAL A 13 5.25 6.16 15.20
CA VAL A 13 6.44 5.52 14.58
C VAL A 13 6.19 5.23 13.11
N ALA A 14 5.02 4.66 12.75
CA ALA A 14 4.65 4.39 11.37
C ALA A 14 4.61 5.69 10.53
N ILE A 15 3.98 6.74 11.04
CA ILE A 15 3.91 8.05 10.39
C ILE A 15 5.31 8.64 10.18
N ALA A 16 6.12 8.68 11.24
CA ALA A 16 7.47 9.25 11.16
C ALA A 16 8.37 8.46 10.20
N GLY A 17 8.24 7.12 10.18
CA GLY A 17 8.95 6.27 9.24
C GLY A 17 8.54 6.55 7.80
N ALA A 18 7.24 6.59 7.52
CA ALA A 18 6.72 6.86 6.18
C ALA A 18 7.11 8.27 5.69
N GLN A 19 7.08 9.28 6.55
CA GLN A 19 7.54 10.64 6.23
C GLN A 19 9.04 10.68 5.93
N ALA A 20 9.87 10.02 6.75
CA ALA A 20 11.31 9.97 6.51
C ALA A 20 11.66 9.32 5.16
N GLY A 21 10.97 8.23 4.78
CA GLY A 21 11.11 7.63 3.47
C GLY A 21 10.63 8.55 2.35
N ALA A 22 9.46 9.18 2.52
CA ALA A 22 8.89 10.10 1.53
C ALA A 22 9.77 11.32 1.27
N ASP A 23 10.42 11.86 2.29
CA ASP A 23 11.37 12.96 2.14
C ASP A 23 12.57 12.55 1.27
N VAL A 24 13.13 11.37 1.50
CA VAL A 24 14.22 10.83 0.67
C VAL A 24 13.77 10.63 -0.78
N VAL A 25 12.60 10.01 -0.99
CA VAL A 25 12.04 9.79 -2.33
C VAL A 25 11.85 11.11 -3.06
N ARG A 26 11.28 12.12 -2.41
CA ARG A 26 11.08 13.46 -2.97
C ARG A 26 12.41 14.15 -3.30
N ASP A 27 13.37 14.11 -2.39
CA ASP A 27 14.67 14.78 -2.55
C ASP A 27 15.52 14.16 -3.66
N MET A 28 15.36 12.88 -3.94
CA MET A 28 16.09 12.18 -4.98
C MET A 28 15.37 12.16 -6.34
N TYR A 29 14.12 12.64 -6.40
CA TYR A 29 13.33 12.64 -7.63
C TYR A 29 13.98 13.47 -8.74
N GLY A 30 13.93 12.93 -9.98
CA GLY A 30 14.50 13.56 -11.16
C GLY A 30 16.04 13.49 -11.26
N ARG A 31 16.71 12.90 -10.28
CA ARG A 31 18.15 12.66 -10.35
C ARG A 31 18.45 11.42 -11.21
N ARG A 32 19.64 11.37 -11.76
CA ARG A 32 20.12 10.15 -12.42
C ARG A 32 20.54 9.13 -11.36
N LEU A 33 19.70 8.14 -11.14
CA LEU A 33 19.91 7.12 -10.12
C LEU A 33 20.51 5.84 -10.72
N SER A 34 21.36 5.17 -9.95
CA SER A 34 21.79 3.80 -10.26
C SER A 34 20.62 2.85 -10.08
N ARG A 35 20.51 1.84 -10.95
CA ARG A 35 19.56 0.74 -10.86
C ARG A 35 20.27 -0.49 -10.31
N ILE A 36 19.56 -1.23 -9.49
CA ILE A 36 19.99 -2.50 -8.90
C ILE A 36 19.00 -3.55 -9.40
N GLU A 37 19.42 -4.40 -10.33
CA GLU A 37 18.54 -5.42 -10.91
C GLU A 37 18.18 -6.49 -9.89
N LYS A 38 16.89 -6.77 -9.75
CA LYS A 38 16.34 -7.85 -8.90
C LYS A 38 15.98 -9.11 -9.70
N GLY A 39 15.95 -9.01 -11.04
CA GLY A 39 15.59 -10.08 -11.97
C GLY A 39 14.16 -9.97 -12.50
N ALA A 40 13.85 -10.73 -13.58
CA ALA A 40 12.54 -10.74 -14.25
C ALA A 40 12.01 -9.35 -14.70
N GLY A 41 12.90 -8.36 -14.89
CA GLY A 41 12.54 -6.99 -15.25
C GLY A 41 12.22 -6.09 -14.05
N ASP A 42 12.37 -6.60 -12.84
CA ASP A 42 12.26 -5.84 -11.60
C ASP A 42 13.62 -5.26 -11.17
N PHE A 43 13.60 -4.09 -10.57
CA PHE A 43 14.80 -3.40 -10.09
C PHE A 43 14.47 -2.43 -8.95
N ALA A 44 15.48 -2.17 -8.12
CA ALA A 44 15.49 -1.04 -7.19
C ALA A 44 16.29 0.12 -7.76
N THR A 45 16.03 1.31 -7.25
CA THR A 45 16.91 2.47 -7.46
C THR A 45 17.66 2.82 -6.17
N ALA A 46 18.63 3.71 -6.27
CA ALA A 46 19.28 4.24 -5.07
C ALA A 46 18.29 4.93 -4.11
N ALA A 47 17.16 5.44 -4.63
CA ALA A 47 16.12 6.06 -3.79
C ALA A 47 15.41 5.04 -2.91
N ASP A 48 15.11 3.84 -3.43
CA ASP A 48 14.50 2.75 -2.66
C ASP A 48 15.38 2.39 -1.47
N VAL A 49 16.68 2.17 -1.73
CA VAL A 49 17.66 1.77 -0.69
C VAL A 49 17.85 2.87 0.37
N GLU A 50 17.99 4.12 -0.03
CA GLU A 50 18.18 5.23 0.92
C GLU A 50 16.89 5.53 1.71
N ALA A 51 15.73 5.43 1.07
CA ALA A 51 14.44 5.56 1.77
C ALA A 51 14.25 4.44 2.81
N GLU A 52 14.55 3.19 2.47
CA GLU A 52 14.47 2.09 3.44
C GLU A 52 15.40 2.34 4.63
N LYS A 53 16.64 2.79 4.42
CA LYS A 53 17.56 3.15 5.50
C LYS A 53 17.01 4.23 6.42
N ALA A 54 16.38 5.26 5.87
CA ALA A 54 15.78 6.34 6.64
C ALA A 54 14.62 5.80 7.50
N ILE A 55 13.73 4.99 6.93
CA ILE A 55 12.61 4.34 7.63
C ILE A 55 13.13 3.44 8.77
N LEU A 56 14.09 2.58 8.47
CA LEU A 56 14.70 1.69 9.46
C LEU A 56 15.37 2.46 10.59
N GLY A 57 15.97 3.62 10.29
CA GLY A 57 16.55 4.50 11.30
C GLY A 57 15.51 4.97 12.32
N VAL A 58 14.32 5.34 11.86
CA VAL A 58 13.19 5.74 12.73
C VAL A 58 12.68 4.56 13.55
N ILE A 59 12.41 3.42 12.90
CA ILE A 59 11.88 2.24 13.58
C ILE A 59 12.85 1.76 14.67
N ARG A 60 14.14 1.60 14.37
CA ARG A 60 15.14 1.13 15.31
C ARG A 60 15.37 2.08 16.49
N ALA A 61 15.26 3.39 16.24
CA ALA A 61 15.38 4.37 17.32
C ALA A 61 14.22 4.29 18.32
N ALA A 62 13.01 3.93 17.85
CA ALA A 62 11.82 3.82 18.69
C ALA A 62 11.60 2.39 19.22
N ARG A 63 11.93 1.38 18.43
CA ARG A 63 11.61 -0.04 18.64
C ARG A 63 12.84 -0.92 18.30
N PRO A 64 13.91 -0.84 19.10
CA PRO A 64 15.18 -1.53 18.80
C PRO A 64 15.08 -3.05 18.74
N ASP A 65 14.10 -3.64 19.43
CA ASP A 65 13.91 -5.09 19.55
C ASP A 65 12.89 -5.65 18.55
N ASP A 66 12.17 -4.78 17.81
CA ASP A 66 11.20 -5.23 16.82
C ASP A 66 11.91 -5.76 15.56
N ALA A 67 11.34 -6.81 14.96
CA ALA A 67 11.77 -7.27 13.66
C ALA A 67 11.25 -6.37 12.54
N VAL A 68 11.97 -6.35 11.42
CA VAL A 68 11.54 -5.63 10.20
C VAL A 68 11.70 -6.56 9.01
N LEU A 69 10.70 -6.58 8.14
CA LEU A 69 10.77 -7.11 6.79
C LEU A 69 10.72 -5.92 5.82
N GLY A 70 11.87 -5.59 5.25
CA GLY A 70 11.99 -4.57 4.21
C GLY A 70 11.98 -5.18 2.82
N GLU A 71 11.53 -4.42 1.84
CA GLU A 71 11.57 -4.85 0.43
C GLU A 71 12.99 -5.01 -0.07
N GLU A 72 13.89 -4.09 0.28
CA GLU A 72 15.26 -4.04 -0.19
C GLU A 72 16.22 -4.83 0.70
N GLY A 73 16.09 -4.66 2.00
CA GLY A 73 16.98 -5.27 3.00
C GLY A 73 16.52 -6.64 3.50
N GLY A 74 15.33 -7.09 3.11
CA GLY A 74 14.76 -8.37 3.55
C GLY A 74 14.49 -8.44 5.05
N GLN A 75 14.47 -9.65 5.58
CA GLN A 75 14.19 -9.92 6.99
C GLN A 75 15.36 -9.48 7.88
N GLN A 76 15.06 -8.67 8.90
CA GLN A 76 15.97 -8.22 9.94
C GLN A 76 15.33 -8.48 11.31
N GLY A 77 16.10 -9.05 12.23
CA GLY A 77 15.59 -9.58 13.50
C GLY A 77 15.01 -11.00 13.35
N ALA A 78 14.35 -11.50 14.39
CA ALA A 78 13.81 -12.85 14.41
C ALA A 78 12.63 -13.00 13.45
N VAL A 79 12.59 -14.09 12.67
CA VAL A 79 11.53 -14.35 11.67
C VAL A 79 10.17 -14.58 12.35
N ASP A 80 10.19 -15.13 13.55
CA ASP A 80 9.01 -15.42 14.37
C ASP A 80 8.75 -14.36 15.46
N ALA A 81 9.33 -13.17 15.29
CA ALA A 81 9.10 -12.06 16.21
C ALA A 81 7.61 -11.73 16.28
N VAL A 82 7.09 -11.56 17.50
CA VAL A 82 5.69 -11.17 17.76
C VAL A 82 5.39 -9.79 17.14
N ARG A 83 6.40 -8.91 17.11
CA ARG A 83 6.31 -7.58 16.54
C ARG A 83 7.21 -7.50 15.30
N GLN A 84 6.60 -7.24 14.16
CA GLN A 84 7.30 -7.13 12.89
C GLN A 84 6.76 -5.95 12.08
N TRP A 85 7.64 -5.07 11.68
CA TRP A 85 7.35 -4.00 10.74
C TRP A 85 7.49 -4.49 9.30
N LEU A 86 6.59 -4.11 8.44
CA LEU A 86 6.58 -4.36 6.99
C LEU A 86 6.83 -3.04 6.28
N VAL A 87 7.89 -2.97 5.49
CA VAL A 87 8.36 -1.72 4.89
C VAL A 87 8.53 -1.89 3.38
N ASP A 88 7.83 -1.04 2.62
CA ASP A 88 8.07 -0.82 1.20
C ASP A 88 8.46 0.66 1.03
N PRO A 89 9.75 0.94 0.77
CA PRO A 89 10.28 2.30 0.75
C PRO A 89 9.82 3.12 -0.45
N LEU A 90 9.46 2.48 -1.57
CA LEU A 90 9.05 3.14 -2.80
C LEU A 90 8.17 2.23 -3.66
N CYS A 91 6.89 2.12 -3.34
CA CYS A 91 5.92 1.39 -4.15
C CYS A 91 5.63 2.13 -5.45
N GLY A 92 6.04 1.52 -6.56
CA GLY A 92 5.95 2.10 -7.89
C GLY A 92 7.32 2.55 -8.44
N THR A 93 8.37 1.78 -8.20
CA THR A 93 9.74 2.06 -8.65
C THR A 93 9.83 2.31 -10.17
N LEU A 94 9.06 1.56 -10.99
CA LEU A 94 8.97 1.80 -12.43
C LEU A 94 8.41 3.19 -12.75
N ASN A 95 7.36 3.63 -12.06
CA ASN A 95 6.79 4.97 -12.20
C ASN A 95 7.85 6.02 -11.88
N TYR A 96 8.51 5.86 -10.74
CA TYR A 96 9.54 6.77 -10.29
C TYR A 96 10.69 6.90 -11.29
N ALA A 97 11.18 5.77 -11.81
CA ALA A 97 12.30 5.71 -12.74
C ALA A 97 12.03 6.39 -14.09
N VAL A 98 10.76 6.53 -14.49
CA VAL A 98 10.36 7.23 -15.72
C VAL A 98 9.82 8.65 -15.46
N GLY A 99 9.95 9.15 -14.23
CA GLY A 99 9.53 10.50 -13.88
C GLY A 99 8.02 10.63 -13.61
N ASN A 100 7.33 9.54 -13.30
CA ASN A 100 5.94 9.57 -12.87
C ASN A 100 5.89 9.63 -11.33
N MET A 101 5.05 10.54 -10.80
CA MET A 101 4.93 10.81 -9.37
C MET A 101 3.95 9.88 -8.64
N LEU A 102 3.37 8.88 -9.33
CA LEU A 102 2.43 7.93 -8.73
C LEU A 102 3.18 6.83 -7.96
N VAL A 103 3.66 7.18 -6.79
CA VAL A 103 4.41 6.30 -5.90
C VAL A 103 3.96 6.49 -4.45
N ALA A 104 4.22 5.50 -3.61
CA ALA A 104 3.90 5.52 -2.18
C ALA A 104 5.07 5.02 -1.34
N VAL A 105 5.13 5.45 -0.09
CA VAL A 105 5.98 4.85 0.95
C VAL A 105 5.08 4.16 1.96
N ASN A 106 5.30 2.87 2.21
CA ASN A 106 4.46 2.04 3.06
C ASN A 106 5.22 1.57 4.30
N VAL A 107 4.66 1.81 5.47
CA VAL A 107 5.18 1.33 6.75
C VAL A 107 4.02 0.77 7.57
N ALA A 108 4.07 -0.51 7.96
CA ALA A 108 3.04 -1.14 8.76
C ALA A 108 3.65 -1.98 9.88
N LEU A 109 3.11 -1.89 11.08
CA LEU A 109 3.28 -2.94 12.08
C LEU A 109 2.30 -4.07 11.73
N ARG A 110 2.76 -5.30 11.67
CA ARG A 110 1.90 -6.47 11.37
C ARG A 110 0.71 -6.50 12.32
N ASP A 111 -0.50 -6.55 11.76
CA ASP A 111 -1.79 -6.55 12.48
C ASP A 111 -1.98 -5.33 13.42
N GLY A 112 -1.37 -4.20 13.10
CA GLY A 112 -1.40 -2.99 13.91
C GLY A 112 -1.41 -1.70 13.11
N PRO A 113 -0.92 -0.61 13.72
CA PRO A 113 -0.81 0.70 13.08
C PRO A 113 -0.02 0.68 11.78
N ALA A 114 -0.39 1.58 10.86
CA ALA A 114 0.24 1.68 9.55
C ALA A 114 0.17 3.09 8.99
N ALA A 115 1.07 3.40 8.07
CA ALA A 115 1.09 4.66 7.32
C ALA A 115 1.45 4.43 5.85
N VAL A 116 0.79 5.19 4.97
CA VAL A 116 1.07 5.31 3.54
C VAL A 116 1.33 6.79 3.26
N ALA A 117 2.54 7.14 2.86
CA ALA A 117 2.88 8.51 2.51
C ALA A 117 2.93 8.71 0.99
N ASP A 118 2.37 9.82 0.53
CA ASP A 118 2.58 10.33 -0.82
C ASP A 118 3.73 11.36 -0.79
N PRO A 119 4.90 11.05 -1.37
CA PRO A 119 6.06 11.94 -1.32
C PRO A 119 5.83 13.30 -1.99
N PHE A 120 4.88 13.40 -2.93
CA PHE A 120 4.70 14.58 -3.77
C PHE A 120 3.55 15.47 -3.32
N SER A 121 2.45 14.91 -2.81
CA SER A 121 1.39 15.71 -2.21
C SER A 121 1.68 16.11 -0.76
N GLY A 122 2.58 15.38 -0.08
CA GLY A 122 2.83 15.54 1.35
C GLY A 122 1.75 14.94 2.25
N GLU A 123 0.76 14.26 1.66
CA GLU A 123 -0.28 13.56 2.42
C GLU A 123 0.32 12.30 3.09
N VAL A 124 0.02 12.10 4.37
CA VAL A 124 0.28 10.84 5.07
C VAL A 124 -1.04 10.27 5.54
N PHE A 125 -1.45 9.17 4.91
CA PHE A 125 -2.62 8.40 5.31
C PHE A 125 -2.16 7.39 6.36
N PHE A 126 -2.86 7.31 7.50
CA PHE A 126 -2.43 6.45 8.59
C PHE A 126 -3.59 5.88 9.39
N THR A 127 -3.30 4.82 10.13
CA THR A 127 -4.21 4.22 11.10
C THR A 127 -3.49 3.87 12.39
N ASP A 128 -4.19 4.00 13.50
CA ASP A 128 -3.80 3.50 14.81
C ASP A 128 -4.22 2.03 15.03
N GLY A 129 -4.87 1.42 14.02
CA GLY A 129 -5.47 0.09 14.04
C GLY A 129 -6.99 0.11 14.21
N GLU A 130 -7.58 1.22 14.68
CA GLU A 130 -9.03 1.37 14.90
C GLU A 130 -9.64 2.41 13.96
N THR A 131 -8.95 3.55 13.78
CA THR A 131 -9.42 4.65 12.94
C THR A 131 -8.42 4.97 11.84
N ALA A 132 -8.90 5.43 10.70
CA ALA A 132 -8.06 5.87 9.59
C ALA A 132 -8.17 7.39 9.39
N ARG A 133 -7.02 8.03 9.19
CA ARG A 133 -6.90 9.48 9.07
C ARG A 133 -5.91 9.87 7.98
N VAL A 134 -5.97 11.11 7.55
CA VAL A 134 -4.96 11.74 6.70
C VAL A 134 -4.40 12.96 7.40
N ARG A 135 -3.09 13.09 7.33
CA ARG A 135 -2.32 14.27 7.77
C ARG A 135 -1.88 15.06 6.57
N HIS A 136 -2.06 16.36 6.65
CA HIS A 136 -1.50 17.36 5.74
C HIS A 136 -0.60 18.30 6.51
N ASP A 137 0.45 18.82 5.89
CA ASP A 137 1.32 19.80 6.52
C ASP A 137 0.52 21.01 7.00
N GLY A 138 0.66 21.33 8.30
CA GLY A 138 0.06 22.50 8.91
C GLY A 138 -1.46 22.43 9.17
N ALA A 139 -2.09 21.27 8.98
CA ALA A 139 -3.51 21.05 9.27
C ALA A 139 -3.73 19.97 10.33
N ASP A 140 -4.93 19.97 10.95
CA ASP A 140 -5.35 18.88 11.83
C ASP A 140 -5.61 17.59 11.04
N ASP A 141 -5.36 16.45 11.67
CA ASP A 141 -5.60 15.14 11.08
C ASP A 141 -7.10 14.91 10.82
N ALA A 142 -7.47 14.66 9.56
CA ALA A 142 -8.85 14.44 9.15
C ALA A 142 -9.19 12.95 9.05
N LEU A 143 -10.40 12.56 9.47
CA LEU A 143 -10.90 11.19 9.31
C LEU A 143 -11.06 10.85 7.82
N LEU A 144 -10.68 9.63 7.45
CA LEU A 144 -10.96 9.09 6.13
C LEU A 144 -12.40 8.55 6.08
N THR A 145 -13.07 8.83 4.96
CA THR A 145 -14.45 8.39 4.74
C THR A 145 -14.57 7.81 3.33
N PRO A 146 -14.60 6.48 3.19
CA PRO A 146 -14.79 5.83 1.90
C PRO A 146 -16.14 6.20 1.28
N THR A 147 -16.18 6.33 -0.05
CA THR A 147 -17.42 6.54 -0.80
C THR A 147 -17.31 6.02 -2.23
N PRO A 148 -18.35 5.37 -2.79
CA PRO A 148 -18.38 4.91 -4.18
C PRO A 148 -18.72 6.03 -5.15
N ALA A 149 -19.02 7.25 -4.70
CA ALA A 149 -19.58 8.35 -5.50
C ALA A 149 -18.73 8.71 -6.74
N THR A 150 -17.41 8.53 -6.67
CA THR A 150 -16.51 8.80 -7.80
C THR A 150 -16.67 7.80 -8.94
N ARG A 151 -17.12 6.58 -8.66
CA ARG A 151 -17.16 5.44 -9.58
C ARG A 151 -15.80 5.06 -10.17
N LEU A 152 -14.71 5.69 -9.71
CA LEU A 152 -13.34 5.39 -10.14
C LEU A 152 -12.89 4.07 -9.51
N VAL A 153 -12.45 3.13 -10.36
CA VAL A 153 -11.86 1.86 -9.91
C VAL A 153 -10.46 1.75 -10.46
N ASP A 154 -9.51 1.62 -9.56
CA ASP A 154 -8.12 1.40 -9.92
C ASP A 154 -7.85 -0.11 -10.06
N VAL A 155 -7.24 -0.49 -11.18
CA VAL A 155 -6.87 -1.87 -11.51
C VAL A 155 -5.36 -1.94 -11.62
N ASN A 156 -4.73 -2.80 -10.84
CA ASN A 156 -3.28 -3.03 -10.92
C ASN A 156 -3.00 -4.27 -11.77
N LEU A 157 -2.13 -4.11 -12.76
CA LEU A 157 -1.75 -5.15 -13.71
C LEU A 157 -0.25 -5.48 -13.67
N ASP A 158 0.46 -5.06 -12.61
CA ASP A 158 1.90 -5.28 -12.52
C ASP A 158 2.27 -6.77 -12.54
N PRO A 159 3.20 -7.18 -13.39
CA PRO A 159 3.81 -8.50 -13.32
C PRO A 159 4.92 -8.53 -12.24
N PRO A 160 5.31 -9.71 -11.76
CA PRO A 160 4.65 -10.97 -11.98
C PRO A 160 3.65 -11.28 -10.87
N PHE A 161 2.43 -11.61 -11.23
CA PHE A 161 1.49 -12.21 -10.28
C PHE A 161 1.40 -13.71 -10.56
N PRO A 162 2.39 -14.52 -10.10
CA PRO A 162 2.33 -15.95 -10.31
C PRO A 162 1.14 -16.53 -9.56
N GLY A 163 0.35 -17.33 -10.25
CA GLY A 163 -0.68 -18.15 -9.63
C GLY A 163 -2.07 -17.55 -9.57
N ALA A 164 -2.45 -16.65 -10.48
CA ALA A 164 -3.84 -16.30 -10.75
C ALA A 164 -4.39 -17.18 -11.90
N PRO A 165 -4.72 -18.45 -11.67
CA PRO A 165 -5.01 -19.37 -12.76
C PRO A 165 -6.40 -19.18 -13.38
N GLY A 166 -7.32 -18.55 -12.68
CA GLY A 166 -8.71 -18.41 -13.12
C GLY A 166 -9.06 -17.02 -13.63
N PHE A 167 -8.79 -16.00 -12.84
CA PHE A 167 -9.17 -14.62 -13.11
C PHE A 167 -7.94 -13.72 -13.17
N ARG A 168 -7.89 -12.81 -14.14
CA ARG A 168 -6.92 -11.74 -14.23
C ARG A 168 -7.61 -10.40 -14.09
N ALA A 169 -7.01 -9.48 -13.35
CA ALA A 169 -7.59 -8.14 -13.16
C ALA A 169 -7.82 -7.41 -14.50
N VAL A 170 -7.01 -7.67 -15.51
CA VAL A 170 -7.19 -7.16 -16.88
C VAL A 170 -8.53 -7.58 -17.49
N ASP A 171 -9.11 -8.71 -17.11
CA ASP A 171 -10.37 -9.22 -17.68
C ASP A 171 -11.56 -8.32 -17.32
N LEU A 172 -11.48 -7.58 -16.21
CA LEU A 172 -12.48 -6.55 -15.86
C LEU A 172 -12.56 -5.45 -16.91
N LEU A 173 -11.44 -5.04 -17.48
CA LEU A 173 -11.40 -3.95 -18.47
C LEU A 173 -12.16 -4.31 -19.76
N ALA A 174 -12.31 -5.60 -20.04
CA ALA A 174 -13.10 -6.10 -21.17
C ALA A 174 -14.55 -6.49 -20.78
N HIS A 175 -14.94 -6.36 -19.51
CA HIS A 175 -16.29 -6.69 -19.05
C HIS A 175 -17.24 -5.52 -19.33
N PRO A 176 -18.30 -5.70 -20.16
CA PRO A 176 -19.18 -4.60 -20.56
C PRO A 176 -19.81 -3.85 -19.37
N GLU A 177 -20.36 -4.59 -18.42
CA GLU A 177 -20.99 -3.99 -17.23
C GLU A 177 -19.98 -3.22 -16.38
N PHE A 178 -18.73 -3.68 -16.29
CA PHE A 178 -17.69 -2.98 -15.55
C PHE A 178 -17.41 -1.58 -16.11
N VAL A 179 -17.21 -1.46 -17.43
CA VAL A 179 -16.93 -0.18 -18.06
C VAL A 179 -18.16 0.73 -18.16
N GLU A 180 -19.37 0.17 -18.12
CA GLU A 180 -20.62 0.93 -18.05
C GLU A 180 -20.81 1.55 -16.66
N ARG A 181 -20.62 0.74 -15.60
CA ARG A 181 -20.88 1.17 -14.22
C ARG A 181 -19.74 1.99 -13.63
N PHE A 182 -18.51 1.64 -13.93
CA PHE A 182 -17.32 2.21 -13.33
C PHE A 182 -16.51 3.05 -14.32
N ARG A 183 -15.50 3.73 -13.78
CA ARG A 183 -14.53 4.52 -14.54
C ARG A 183 -13.15 3.96 -14.25
N PRO A 184 -12.73 2.90 -14.98
CA PRO A 184 -11.46 2.21 -14.67
C PRO A 184 -10.24 3.08 -14.93
N ARG A 185 -9.23 2.89 -14.10
CA ARG A 185 -7.86 3.39 -14.26
C ARG A 185 -6.91 2.23 -14.06
N VAL A 186 -5.86 2.16 -14.86
CA VAL A 186 -4.75 1.23 -14.63
C VAL A 186 -3.67 2.00 -13.90
N VAL A 187 -3.33 1.55 -12.69
CA VAL A 187 -2.34 2.20 -11.84
C VAL A 187 -1.44 1.16 -11.19
N SER A 188 -0.17 1.52 -11.03
CA SER A 188 0.87 0.71 -10.43
C SER A 188 1.43 1.45 -9.21
N THR A 189 0.63 1.54 -8.17
CA THR A 189 1.02 2.09 -6.87
C THR A 189 0.01 1.68 -5.81
N THR A 190 0.46 1.38 -4.60
CA THR A 190 -0.40 1.09 -3.45
C THR A 190 -1.04 2.35 -2.84
N LEU A 191 -0.63 3.54 -3.29
CA LEU A 191 -1.33 4.79 -2.98
C LEU A 191 -2.83 4.72 -3.37
N ALA A 192 -3.16 3.90 -4.38
CA ALA A 192 -4.54 3.63 -4.79
C ALA A 192 -5.42 3.10 -3.64
N LEU A 193 -4.87 2.30 -2.71
CA LEU A 193 -5.60 1.82 -1.53
C LEU A 193 -5.93 2.98 -0.58
N ALA A 194 -4.97 3.86 -0.32
CA ALA A 194 -5.20 5.05 0.49
C ALA A 194 -6.28 5.95 -0.14
N TRP A 195 -6.35 6.01 -1.47
CA TRP A 195 -7.38 6.76 -2.17
C TRP A 195 -8.78 6.13 -2.05
N VAL A 196 -8.90 4.79 -1.94
CA VAL A 196 -10.20 4.16 -1.62
C VAL A 196 -10.63 4.55 -0.22
N ALA A 197 -9.74 4.41 0.78
CA ALA A 197 -10.01 4.81 2.15
C ALA A 197 -10.42 6.29 2.28
N ALA A 198 -9.83 7.16 1.44
CA ALA A 198 -10.12 8.60 1.41
C ALA A 198 -11.34 8.98 0.54
N GLY A 199 -12.08 8.03 -0.01
CA GLY A 199 -13.22 8.30 -0.89
C GLY A 199 -12.86 8.92 -2.26
N LYS A 200 -11.57 8.95 -2.61
CA LYS A 200 -11.09 9.41 -3.93
C LYS A 200 -11.27 8.32 -5.01
N ARG A 201 -11.52 7.08 -4.61
CA ARG A 201 -11.78 5.91 -5.46
C ARG A 201 -12.94 5.10 -4.88
N ALA A 202 -13.72 4.47 -5.75
CA ALA A 202 -14.78 3.55 -5.34
C ALA A 202 -14.21 2.16 -4.99
N ALA A 203 -13.16 1.73 -5.67
CA ALA A 203 -12.55 0.43 -5.42
C ALA A 203 -11.12 0.34 -6.01
N TYR A 204 -10.42 -0.72 -5.58
CA TYR A 204 -9.14 -1.18 -6.10
C TYR A 204 -9.19 -2.69 -6.31
N VAL A 205 -8.62 -3.17 -7.42
CA VAL A 205 -8.54 -4.60 -7.75
C VAL A 205 -7.15 -4.96 -8.25
N THR A 206 -6.57 -6.03 -7.71
CA THR A 206 -5.39 -6.69 -8.26
C THR A 206 -5.53 -8.19 -8.16
N ASP A 207 -5.08 -8.90 -9.19
CA ASP A 207 -4.88 -10.35 -9.13
C ASP A 207 -3.51 -10.65 -8.50
N GLY A 208 -3.27 -11.90 -8.18
CA GLY A 208 -1.97 -12.30 -7.63
C GLY A 208 -2.06 -13.41 -6.61
N GLY A 209 -0.97 -13.56 -5.86
CA GLY A 209 -0.83 -14.54 -4.81
C GLY A 209 -1.47 -14.14 -3.49
N ASP A 210 -1.03 -14.80 -2.41
CA ASP A 210 -1.33 -14.40 -1.05
C ASP A 210 -0.63 -13.07 -0.73
N LEU A 211 -1.40 -12.07 -0.33
CA LEU A 211 -0.92 -10.74 0.02
C LEU A 211 -0.86 -10.51 1.55
N SER A 212 -1.11 -11.57 2.34
CA SER A 212 -1.04 -11.53 3.80
C SER A 212 0.37 -11.27 4.28
N GLY A 213 0.88 -10.27 4.60
CA GLY A 213 2.28 -10.01 4.97
C GLY A 213 3.13 -9.50 3.82
N SER A 214 2.49 -9.08 2.74
CA SER A 214 3.16 -8.34 1.66
C SER A 214 3.58 -6.97 2.19
N VAL A 215 4.87 -6.64 2.05
CA VAL A 215 5.40 -5.32 2.39
C VAL A 215 4.69 -4.20 1.61
N HIS A 216 4.27 -4.50 0.36
CA HIS A 216 3.59 -3.54 -0.50
C HIS A 216 2.17 -3.23 -0.04
N PHE A 217 1.41 -4.25 0.40
CA PHE A 217 -0.04 -4.10 0.61
C PHE A 217 -0.45 -3.97 2.07
N ALA A 218 0.40 -4.37 3.03
CA ALA A 218 0.02 -4.41 4.44
C ALA A 218 -0.49 -3.06 4.97
N ALA A 219 0.20 -1.97 4.66
CA ALA A 219 -0.19 -0.63 5.12
C ALA A 219 -1.54 -0.21 4.52
N GLY A 220 -1.71 -0.36 3.21
CA GLY A 220 -2.95 -0.02 2.52
C GLY A 220 -4.14 -0.87 2.98
N ILE A 221 -3.94 -2.18 3.22
CA ILE A 221 -4.97 -3.08 3.74
C ILE A 221 -5.41 -2.66 5.15
N ALA A 222 -4.45 -2.40 6.05
CA ALA A 222 -4.74 -1.94 7.41
C ALA A 222 -5.53 -0.62 7.39
N LEU A 223 -5.10 0.33 6.58
CA LEU A 223 -5.77 1.62 6.40
C LEU A 223 -7.20 1.46 5.90
N CYS A 224 -7.43 0.65 4.87
CA CYS A 224 -8.76 0.42 4.30
C CYS A 224 -9.70 -0.25 5.30
N ARG A 225 -9.22 -1.24 6.07
CA ARG A 225 -10.01 -1.88 7.12
C ARG A 225 -10.43 -0.90 8.21
N ALA A 226 -9.49 -0.09 8.69
CA ALA A 226 -9.76 0.92 9.71
C ALA A 226 -10.67 2.06 9.21
N ALA A 227 -10.68 2.34 7.92
CA ALA A 227 -11.61 3.29 7.30
C ALA A 227 -13.02 2.71 7.09
N GLY A 228 -13.22 1.39 7.25
CA GLY A 228 -14.51 0.73 7.02
C GLY A 228 -14.74 0.27 5.58
N CYS A 229 -13.71 0.17 4.75
CA CYS A 229 -13.80 -0.45 3.43
C CYS A 229 -14.01 -1.96 3.53
N VAL A 230 -14.64 -2.55 2.52
CA VAL A 230 -14.73 -4.00 2.35
C VAL A 230 -13.43 -4.50 1.71
N VAL A 231 -12.74 -5.44 2.36
CA VAL A 231 -11.42 -5.95 1.94
C VAL A 231 -11.44 -7.47 1.89
N THR A 232 -11.30 -8.05 0.69
CA THR A 232 -11.25 -9.50 0.47
C THR A 232 -10.23 -9.87 -0.61
N GLY A 233 -9.94 -11.16 -0.74
CA GLY A 233 -9.32 -11.70 -1.95
C GLY A 233 -10.27 -11.66 -3.15
N ILE A 234 -9.76 -11.97 -4.34
CA ILE A 234 -10.55 -12.07 -5.58
C ILE A 234 -11.55 -13.24 -5.57
N ASP A 235 -11.38 -14.20 -4.67
CA ASP A 235 -12.31 -15.30 -4.41
C ASP A 235 -13.40 -14.93 -3.37
N GLY A 236 -13.30 -13.75 -2.75
CA GLY A 236 -14.17 -13.29 -1.70
C GLY A 236 -13.79 -13.76 -0.29
N ALA A 237 -12.70 -14.54 -0.16
CA ALA A 237 -12.20 -14.95 1.15
C ALA A 237 -11.49 -13.79 1.87
N PRO A 238 -11.43 -13.81 3.21
CA PRO A 238 -10.60 -12.87 3.95
C PRO A 238 -9.12 -12.98 3.55
N ILE A 239 -8.41 -11.85 3.52
CA ILE A 239 -6.97 -11.83 3.29
C ILE A 239 -6.28 -12.63 4.39
N GLY A 240 -5.36 -13.52 4.02
CA GLY A 240 -4.65 -14.42 4.94
C GLY A 240 -5.30 -15.79 5.14
N ALA A 241 -6.53 -16.02 4.63
CA ALA A 241 -7.22 -17.31 4.69
C ALA A 241 -7.15 -18.06 3.35
N ALA A 242 -5.96 -18.15 2.75
CA ALA A 242 -5.73 -18.67 1.39
C ALA A 242 -6.38 -17.82 0.26
N GLY A 243 -6.88 -16.63 0.59
CA GLY A 243 -7.35 -15.66 -0.41
C GLY A 243 -6.23 -15.21 -1.32
N ARG A 244 -6.52 -15.10 -2.61
CA ARG A 244 -5.55 -14.63 -3.61
C ARG A 244 -5.96 -13.27 -4.14
N GLY A 245 -4.98 -12.45 -4.53
CA GLY A 245 -5.23 -11.09 -5.00
C GLY A 245 -5.92 -10.22 -3.96
N LEU A 246 -6.47 -9.11 -4.40
CA LEU A 246 -7.11 -8.15 -3.51
C LEU A 246 -8.25 -7.43 -4.23
N VAL A 247 -9.40 -7.39 -3.57
CA VAL A 247 -10.52 -6.48 -3.89
C VAL A 247 -10.77 -5.60 -2.69
N VAL A 248 -10.64 -4.31 -2.86
CA VAL A 248 -11.02 -3.30 -1.87
C VAL A 248 -12.12 -2.44 -2.45
N ALA A 249 -13.20 -2.27 -1.72
CA ALA A 249 -14.30 -1.41 -2.14
C ALA A 249 -14.75 -0.48 -1.01
N ALA A 250 -15.25 0.68 -1.39
CA ALA A 250 -15.71 1.69 -0.46
C ALA A 250 -16.96 1.25 0.34
N ASP A 251 -17.76 0.31 -0.21
CA ASP A 251 -18.95 -0.24 0.41
C ASP A 251 -19.30 -1.66 -0.08
N ASP A 252 -20.26 -2.30 0.59
CA ASP A 252 -20.71 -3.66 0.28
C ASP A 252 -21.36 -3.78 -1.10
N GLU A 253 -22.07 -2.77 -1.58
CA GLU A 253 -22.73 -2.80 -2.89
C GLU A 253 -21.67 -2.84 -4.00
N THR A 254 -20.71 -1.92 -3.95
CA THR A 254 -19.60 -1.86 -4.91
C THR A 254 -18.79 -3.17 -4.88
N HIS A 255 -18.51 -3.68 -3.69
CA HIS A 255 -17.81 -4.96 -3.53
C HIS A 255 -18.60 -6.11 -4.17
N GLY A 256 -19.89 -6.22 -3.86
CA GLY A 256 -20.77 -7.27 -4.39
C GLY A 256 -20.84 -7.26 -5.92
N LEU A 257 -20.93 -6.06 -6.53
CA LEU A 257 -20.90 -5.90 -7.99
C LEU A 257 -19.58 -6.39 -8.59
N LEU A 258 -18.44 -5.98 -8.02
CA LEU A 258 -17.12 -6.42 -8.49
C LEU A 258 -16.97 -7.94 -8.37
N MET A 259 -17.35 -8.52 -7.24
CA MET A 259 -17.28 -9.96 -7.02
C MET A 259 -18.18 -10.75 -7.97
N SER A 260 -19.34 -10.22 -8.37
CA SER A 260 -20.20 -10.82 -9.38
C SER A 260 -19.51 -10.86 -10.76
N MET A 261 -18.89 -9.76 -11.15
CA MET A 261 -18.16 -9.66 -12.42
C MET A 261 -16.93 -10.56 -12.48
N ILE A 262 -16.18 -10.66 -11.38
CA ILE A 262 -15.01 -11.55 -11.24
C ILE A 262 -15.46 -13.00 -11.42
N ARG A 263 -16.50 -13.44 -10.69
CA ARG A 263 -17.02 -14.82 -10.79
C ARG A 263 -17.60 -15.20 -12.14
N SER A 264 -18.11 -14.23 -12.89
CA SER A 264 -18.65 -14.51 -14.24
C SER A 264 -17.57 -14.79 -15.29
N ARG A 265 -16.29 -14.54 -14.97
CA ARG A 265 -15.11 -14.74 -15.83
C ARG A 265 -14.21 -15.89 -15.38
N SER A 266 -14.47 -16.45 -14.18
CA SER A 266 -13.69 -17.56 -13.58
C SER A 266 -14.09 -18.91 -14.13
#